data_5d9024a1ade8975fe49f2a7212a7aa2f
#
_entry.id   5d9024a1ade8975fe49f2a7212a7aa2f
#
_cell.length_a   1.000
_cell.length_b   1.000
_cell.length_c   1.000
_cell.angle_alpha   90.00
_cell.angle_beta   90.00
_cell.angle_gamma   90.00
#
_symmetry.space_group_name_H-M   'P 1'
#
loop_
_entity.id
_entity.type
_entity.pdbx_description
1 polymer ?
#
loop_
_entity_poly.entity_id
_entity_poly.type
_entity_poly.pdbx_seq_one_letter_code
_entity_poly.pdbx_strand_id
1 'polypeptide(L)'
;MVMLVGMLTLGVPLSATAQPPQPPPPAPLTYRVVGVDNAPARTAIARQGAEILGSGRDFLEIRATPAQAEQLRARGLQLVPLTAAAPIPVGPGKFPVGYQGYHTYAQLTDELNALASAHPNQVAVSSYGKSVQGRPLLLVKISDDVRTDKHEPEVLFTCAQHAREHLTVEMCLHIVKRLAQGYGTDPTISRLVRSREVWVAPMVNPDGAEYDISTGLFSLWRKNRQPTPGTTDVGTDTNRNWGDEWACCGGSSASPGSDSYHGPAPFSAPETAQLRDWVNSRVIGGVQQITGHIDFHSFSELVLWPYGFTTDKTGPGLSASDAAVFRKLGEAMAATNGYTPEQSSHLYVTDGSIGDWMWAQHHIWSYTLEMYPTSLTEGGFYPPASVIDRETARNDKAVDLLLDYADCVPRVTGASCSARP
;
A
#
# COMPACT_ATOMS: atom_id res chain seq x y z
N MET A 1 -80.89 -27.66 27.24
CA MET A 1 -80.03 -26.45 27.24
C MET A 1 -78.80 -26.79 28.04
N VAL A 2 -77.74 -27.28 27.42
CA VAL A 2 -76.52 -27.76 28.07
C VAL A 2 -75.43 -26.68 27.83
N MET A 3 -74.95 -26.05 28.86
CA MET A 3 -73.82 -25.10 28.82
C MET A 3 -72.48 -25.90 28.77
N LEU A 4 -71.69 -25.70 27.71
CA LEU A 4 -70.31 -26.13 27.65
C LEU A 4 -69.42 -25.05 28.27
N VAL A 5 -68.71 -25.42 29.32
CA VAL A 5 -67.66 -24.55 29.94
C VAL A 5 -66.33 -24.89 29.25
N GLY A 6 -65.79 -23.96 28.44
CA GLY A 6 -64.47 -24.10 27.83
C GLY A 6 -63.36 -23.70 28.83
N MET A 7 -62.46 -24.59 29.15
CA MET A 7 -61.24 -24.34 29.90
C MET A 7 -60.18 -23.68 28.96
N LEU A 8 -59.82 -22.43 29.24
CA LEU A 8 -58.64 -21.76 28.65
C LEU A 8 -57.38 -22.21 29.41
N THR A 9 -56.49 -22.94 28.74
CA THR A 9 -55.15 -23.24 29.27
C THR A 9 -54.22 -22.08 28.89
N LEU A 10 -53.81 -21.28 29.86
CA LEU A 10 -52.75 -20.28 29.73
C LEU A 10 -51.39 -21.00 29.61
N GLY A 11 -50.84 -21.05 28.38
CA GLY A 11 -49.46 -21.49 28.15
C GLY A 11 -48.49 -20.43 28.67
N VAL A 12 -47.62 -20.80 29.63
CA VAL A 12 -46.53 -19.98 30.14
C VAL A 12 -45.42 -19.98 29.04
N PRO A 13 -44.92 -18.81 28.58
CA PRO A 13 -43.83 -18.81 27.62
C PRO A 13 -42.56 -19.29 28.30
N LEU A 14 -41.92 -20.32 27.72
CA LEU A 14 -40.55 -20.74 28.10
C LEU A 14 -39.60 -19.59 27.83
N SER A 15 -39.02 -19.06 28.92
CA SER A 15 -37.93 -18.08 28.83
C SER A 15 -36.73 -18.74 28.14
N ALA A 16 -36.38 -18.23 26.95
CA ALA A 16 -35.14 -18.61 26.27
C ALA A 16 -33.96 -18.19 27.18
N THR A 17 -33.25 -19.13 27.72
CA THR A 17 -31.98 -18.90 28.42
C THR A 17 -30.99 -18.33 27.41
N ALA A 18 -30.57 -17.06 27.61
CA ALA A 18 -29.51 -16.46 26.82
C ALA A 18 -28.23 -17.31 26.95
N GLN A 19 -27.72 -17.77 25.82
CA GLN A 19 -26.48 -18.50 25.76
C GLN A 19 -25.36 -17.56 26.27
N PRO A 20 -24.46 -18.02 27.16
CA PRO A 20 -23.36 -17.16 27.62
C PRO A 20 -22.54 -16.69 26.42
N PRO A 21 -22.01 -15.46 26.44
CA PRO A 21 -21.21 -14.93 25.34
C PRO A 21 -20.01 -15.86 25.09
N GLN A 22 -19.84 -16.26 23.85
CA GLN A 22 -18.68 -17.06 23.47
C GLN A 22 -17.40 -16.24 23.71
N PRO A 23 -16.33 -16.86 24.23
CA PRO A 23 -15.04 -16.18 24.36
C PRO A 23 -14.61 -15.66 22.98
N PRO A 24 -13.95 -14.47 22.93
CA PRO A 24 -13.43 -13.96 21.68
C PRO A 24 -12.49 -14.99 21.04
N PRO A 25 -12.46 -15.08 19.70
CA PRO A 25 -11.56 -15.97 19.00
C PRO A 25 -10.11 -15.64 19.39
N PRO A 26 -9.25 -16.65 19.53
CA PRO A 26 -7.84 -16.42 19.88
C PRO A 26 -7.16 -15.54 18.82
N ALA A 27 -6.30 -14.63 19.27
CA ALA A 27 -5.59 -13.68 18.42
C ALA A 27 -4.73 -14.41 17.35
N PRO A 28 -4.66 -13.88 16.12
CA PRO A 28 -3.78 -14.40 15.10
C PRO A 28 -2.30 -14.33 15.53
N LEU A 29 -1.52 -15.33 15.13
CA LEU A 29 -0.07 -15.42 15.38
C LEU A 29 0.69 -15.33 14.05
N THR A 30 1.95 -14.96 14.12
CA THR A 30 2.85 -14.91 12.97
C THR A 30 3.61 -16.23 12.80
N TYR A 31 3.72 -16.65 11.54
CA TYR A 31 4.43 -17.87 11.16
C TYR A 31 5.26 -17.65 9.91
N ARG A 32 6.38 -18.37 9.81
CA ARG A 32 7.07 -18.61 8.56
C ARG A 32 6.63 -19.97 8.01
N VAL A 33 6.12 -19.99 6.78
CA VAL A 33 5.78 -21.21 6.05
C VAL A 33 6.96 -21.52 5.14
N VAL A 34 7.61 -22.65 5.35
CA VAL A 34 8.83 -23.07 4.64
C VAL A 34 8.46 -23.87 3.40
N GLY A 35 9.27 -23.73 2.33
CA GLY A 35 9.08 -24.46 1.08
C GLY A 35 7.97 -23.92 0.20
N VAL A 36 7.65 -22.63 0.32
CA VAL A 36 6.65 -21.92 -0.51
C VAL A 36 7.36 -20.96 -1.44
N ASP A 37 7.78 -21.45 -2.59
CA ASP A 37 8.64 -20.77 -3.57
C ASP A 37 7.90 -20.28 -4.84
N ASN A 38 6.58 -20.54 -4.95
CA ASN A 38 5.83 -20.22 -6.16
C ASN A 38 4.48 -19.56 -5.88
N ALA A 39 4.02 -18.73 -6.84
CA ALA A 39 2.79 -17.95 -6.76
C ALA A 39 1.52 -18.79 -6.50
N PRO A 40 1.29 -19.96 -7.15
CA PRO A 40 0.11 -20.78 -6.87
C PRO A 40 0.02 -21.24 -5.42
N ALA A 41 1.12 -21.67 -4.82
CA ALA A 41 1.16 -22.10 -3.42
C ALA A 41 0.91 -20.92 -2.46
N ARG A 42 1.52 -19.77 -2.70
CA ARG A 42 1.32 -18.53 -1.94
C ARG A 42 -0.14 -18.06 -2.01
N THR A 43 -0.71 -18.05 -3.23
CA THR A 43 -2.13 -17.71 -3.46
C THR A 43 -3.07 -18.68 -2.77
N ALA A 44 -2.77 -19.98 -2.76
CA ALA A 44 -3.58 -20.97 -2.06
C ALA A 44 -3.61 -20.74 -0.53
N ILE A 45 -2.52 -20.25 0.06
CA ILE A 45 -2.44 -19.87 1.48
C ILE A 45 -3.28 -18.61 1.74
N ALA A 46 -3.14 -17.57 0.91
CA ALA A 46 -3.93 -16.34 1.02
C ALA A 46 -5.44 -16.61 0.94
N ARG A 47 -5.87 -17.45 0.00
CA ARG A 47 -7.28 -17.86 -0.17
C ARG A 47 -7.88 -18.64 1.01
N GLN A 48 -7.05 -19.10 1.94
CA GLN A 48 -7.52 -19.69 3.22
C GLN A 48 -7.73 -18.64 4.31
N GLY A 49 -7.59 -17.37 3.97
CA GLY A 49 -7.76 -16.25 4.87
C GLY A 49 -6.54 -15.95 5.75
N ALA A 50 -5.40 -16.61 5.53
CA ALA A 50 -4.15 -16.19 6.14
C ALA A 50 -3.67 -14.89 5.47
N GLU A 51 -3.25 -13.92 6.29
CA GLU A 51 -2.67 -12.68 5.78
C GLU A 51 -1.22 -12.92 5.38
N ILE A 52 -0.87 -12.54 4.15
CA ILE A 52 0.52 -12.55 3.70
C ILE A 52 1.19 -11.28 4.24
N LEU A 53 2.26 -11.44 5.00
CA LEU A 53 3.04 -10.34 5.57
C LEU A 53 4.25 -10.02 4.70
N GLY A 54 4.94 -11.04 4.20
CA GLY A 54 6.10 -10.90 3.36
C GLY A 54 6.53 -12.23 2.75
N SER A 55 7.47 -12.19 1.82
CA SER A 55 8.00 -13.39 1.18
C SER A 55 9.50 -13.32 0.99
N GLY A 56 10.16 -14.48 1.07
CA GLY A 56 11.52 -14.67 0.63
C GLY A 56 11.58 -15.71 -0.49
N ARG A 57 12.81 -16.12 -0.85
CA ARG A 57 13.01 -17.04 -1.97
C ARG A 57 12.28 -18.38 -1.80
N ASP A 58 12.26 -18.94 -0.59
CA ASP A 58 11.76 -20.28 -0.26
C ASP A 58 10.82 -20.31 0.95
N PHE A 59 10.32 -19.14 1.34
CA PHE A 59 9.39 -19.02 2.46
C PHE A 59 8.34 -17.96 2.22
N LEU A 60 7.26 -18.07 2.98
CA LEU A 60 6.22 -17.05 3.10
C LEU A 60 6.02 -16.72 4.58
N GLU A 61 5.95 -15.45 4.95
CA GLU A 61 5.59 -15.02 6.29
C GLU A 61 4.13 -14.62 6.32
N ILE A 62 3.39 -15.19 7.27
CA ILE A 62 1.94 -15.06 7.36
C ILE A 62 1.50 -14.70 8.77
N ARG A 63 0.33 -14.07 8.88
CA ARG A 63 -0.45 -13.99 10.10
C ARG A 63 -1.70 -14.85 9.95
N ALA A 64 -1.92 -15.74 10.88
CA ALA A 64 -3.01 -16.71 10.83
C ALA A 64 -3.58 -16.97 12.24
N THR A 65 -4.88 -17.17 12.31
CA THR A 65 -5.52 -17.69 13.53
C THR A 65 -5.05 -19.12 13.82
N PRO A 66 -5.14 -19.61 15.07
CA PRO A 66 -4.82 -21.01 15.37
C PRO A 66 -5.56 -22.01 14.50
N ALA A 67 -6.84 -21.75 14.18
CA ALA A 67 -7.63 -22.62 13.31
C ALA A 67 -7.09 -22.64 11.86
N GLN A 68 -6.73 -21.49 11.31
CA GLN A 68 -6.11 -21.39 9.98
C GLN A 68 -4.74 -22.09 9.97
N ALA A 69 -3.93 -21.91 11.01
CA ALA A 69 -2.63 -22.57 11.11
C ALA A 69 -2.77 -24.10 11.13
N GLU A 70 -3.75 -24.65 11.86
CA GLU A 70 -4.04 -26.08 11.85
C GLU A 70 -4.50 -26.58 10.48
N GLN A 71 -5.36 -25.82 9.79
CA GLN A 71 -5.78 -26.18 8.43
C GLN A 71 -4.61 -26.21 7.45
N LEU A 72 -3.69 -25.26 7.55
CA LEU A 72 -2.48 -25.23 6.73
C LEU A 72 -1.55 -26.43 7.05
N ARG A 73 -1.35 -26.76 8.33
CA ARG A 73 -0.59 -27.96 8.75
C ARG A 73 -1.21 -29.26 8.26
N ALA A 74 -2.54 -29.38 8.32
CA ALA A 74 -3.27 -30.54 7.81
C ALA A 74 -3.08 -30.77 6.30
N ARG A 75 -2.66 -29.73 5.55
CA ARG A 75 -2.28 -29.80 4.13
C ARG A 75 -0.79 -30.10 3.92
N GLY A 76 -0.06 -30.39 4.97
CA GLY A 76 1.35 -30.73 4.91
C GLY A 76 2.32 -29.54 4.92
N LEU A 77 1.82 -28.30 5.19
CA LEU A 77 2.69 -27.14 5.27
C LEU A 77 3.40 -27.08 6.62
N GLN A 78 4.70 -26.75 6.60
CA GLN A 78 5.50 -26.55 7.79
C GLN A 78 5.41 -25.09 8.23
N LEU A 79 4.80 -24.83 9.39
CA LEU A 79 4.65 -23.51 10.00
C LEU A 79 5.57 -23.39 11.21
N VAL A 80 6.52 -22.46 11.12
CA VAL A 80 7.44 -22.10 12.22
C VAL A 80 6.91 -20.80 12.85
N PRO A 81 6.57 -20.81 14.17
CA PRO A 81 6.14 -19.59 14.84
C PRO A 81 7.25 -18.54 14.85
N LEU A 82 6.90 -17.27 14.61
CA LEU A 82 7.78 -16.12 14.72
C LEU A 82 7.36 -15.27 15.92
N THR A 83 8.34 -14.92 16.76
CA THR A 83 8.15 -13.98 17.88
C THR A 83 9.08 -12.80 17.71
N ALA A 84 8.53 -11.60 17.75
CA ALA A 84 9.30 -10.36 17.82
C ALA A 84 9.36 -9.86 19.26
N ALA A 85 10.47 -9.25 19.65
CA ALA A 85 10.56 -8.55 20.94
C ALA A 85 9.63 -7.32 20.91
N ALA A 86 8.85 -7.13 21.97
CA ALA A 86 8.00 -5.96 22.09
C ALA A 86 8.86 -4.70 22.30
N PRO A 87 8.62 -3.61 21.57
CA PRO A 87 9.33 -2.35 21.78
C PRO A 87 8.91 -1.69 23.10
N ILE A 88 9.75 -0.77 23.61
CA ILE A 88 9.46 -0.01 24.83
C ILE A 88 8.63 1.22 24.46
N PRO A 89 7.41 1.40 25.05
CA PRO A 89 6.56 2.53 24.71
C PRO A 89 7.12 3.85 25.24
N VAL A 90 6.93 4.95 24.49
CA VAL A 90 7.25 6.33 24.91
C VAL A 90 5.97 7.02 25.42
N GLY A 91 4.83 6.69 24.86
CA GLY A 91 3.52 7.23 25.22
C GLY A 91 2.55 7.26 24.05
N PRO A 92 1.24 7.47 24.30
CA PRO A 92 0.22 7.44 23.26
C PRO A 92 0.52 8.40 22.10
N GLY A 93 0.32 7.94 20.86
CA GLY A 93 0.53 8.73 19.64
C GLY A 93 1.98 9.07 19.36
N LYS A 94 2.93 8.34 19.95
CA LYS A 94 4.37 8.50 19.71
C LYS A 94 5.00 7.17 19.34
N PHE A 95 5.99 7.24 18.49
CA PHE A 95 6.80 6.06 18.16
C PHE A 95 7.55 5.55 19.39
N PRO A 96 7.70 4.21 19.56
CA PRO A 96 8.44 3.61 20.67
C PRO A 96 9.92 4.00 20.70
N VAL A 97 10.61 3.64 21.79
CA VAL A 97 12.07 3.81 21.90
C VAL A 97 12.80 3.09 20.76
N GLY A 98 13.71 3.79 20.09
CA GLY A 98 14.43 3.31 18.91
C GLY A 98 13.75 3.60 17.57
N TYR A 99 12.51 4.14 17.61
CA TYR A 99 11.73 4.48 16.43
C TYR A 99 11.35 5.98 16.33
N GLN A 100 11.91 6.83 17.18
CA GLN A 100 11.56 8.26 17.24
C GLN A 100 12.04 9.06 16.02
N GLY A 101 12.79 8.46 15.11
CA GLY A 101 13.14 9.06 13.82
C GLY A 101 12.05 8.98 12.76
N TYR A 102 11.00 8.18 12.99
CA TYR A 102 9.82 8.14 12.13
C TYR A 102 8.90 9.33 12.39
N HIS A 103 8.20 9.80 11.34
CA HIS A 103 7.31 10.94 11.43
C HIS A 103 5.86 10.53 11.70
N THR A 104 5.26 11.12 12.73
CA THR A 104 3.80 11.17 12.86
C THR A 104 3.21 12.06 11.77
N TYR A 105 1.89 11.99 11.54
CA TYR A 105 1.22 12.86 10.56
C TYR A 105 1.48 14.35 10.81
N ALA A 106 1.48 14.77 12.08
CA ALA A 106 1.74 16.17 12.44
C ALA A 106 3.18 16.58 12.11
N GLN A 107 4.17 15.78 12.51
CA GLN A 107 5.59 16.05 12.22
C GLN A 107 5.87 16.06 10.71
N LEU A 108 5.29 15.10 9.95
CA LEU A 108 5.37 15.08 8.49
C LEU A 108 4.81 16.37 7.88
N THR A 109 3.63 16.81 8.35
CA THR A 109 2.98 18.04 7.87
C THR A 109 3.84 19.26 8.13
N ASP A 110 4.40 19.38 9.35
CA ASP A 110 5.26 20.50 9.74
C ASP A 110 6.54 20.54 8.89
N GLU A 111 7.15 19.37 8.64
CA GLU A 111 8.38 19.30 7.85
C GLU A 111 8.14 19.61 6.37
N LEU A 112 7.06 19.11 5.78
CA LEU A 112 6.68 19.45 4.40
C LEU A 112 6.39 20.94 4.23
N ASN A 113 5.72 21.57 5.20
CA ASN A 113 5.47 23.02 5.18
C ASN A 113 6.78 23.83 5.34
N ALA A 114 7.72 23.35 6.15
CA ALA A 114 9.03 23.96 6.29
C ALA A 114 9.82 23.89 4.97
N LEU A 115 9.78 22.73 4.28
CA LEU A 115 10.41 22.57 2.96
C LEU A 115 9.79 23.49 1.91
N ALA A 116 8.46 23.59 1.87
CA ALA A 116 7.77 24.53 0.95
C ALA A 116 8.13 25.99 1.25
N SER A 117 8.27 26.35 2.51
CA SER A 117 8.68 27.69 2.92
C SER A 117 10.15 27.98 2.55
N ALA A 118 11.02 26.99 2.63
CA ALA A 118 12.44 27.13 2.26
C ALA A 118 12.67 27.12 0.74
N HIS A 119 11.79 26.43 -0.01
CA HIS A 119 11.88 26.24 -1.47
C HIS A 119 10.57 26.65 -2.19
N PRO A 120 10.09 27.90 -2.05
CA PRO A 120 8.74 28.30 -2.44
C PRO A 120 8.45 28.28 -3.95
N ASN A 121 9.49 28.19 -4.78
CA ASN A 121 9.34 28.03 -6.22
C ASN A 121 9.35 26.56 -6.65
N GLN A 122 9.95 25.66 -5.84
CA GLN A 122 10.18 24.26 -6.19
C GLN A 122 9.25 23.30 -5.46
N VAL A 123 8.67 23.70 -4.32
CA VAL A 123 7.82 22.82 -3.49
C VAL A 123 6.52 23.52 -3.15
N ALA A 124 5.41 22.88 -3.43
CA ALA A 124 4.08 23.31 -2.99
C ALA A 124 3.36 22.17 -2.28
N VAL A 125 2.84 22.44 -1.08
CA VAL A 125 2.02 21.50 -0.31
C VAL A 125 0.56 21.85 -0.48
N SER A 126 -0.24 20.84 -0.80
CA SER A 126 -1.69 20.93 -0.98
C SER A 126 -2.38 19.69 -0.41
N SER A 127 -3.66 19.52 -0.69
CA SER A 127 -4.42 18.32 -0.31
C SER A 127 -5.30 17.90 -1.47
N TYR A 128 -5.38 16.57 -1.73
CA TYR A 128 -6.32 16.02 -2.70
C TYR A 128 -7.66 15.61 -2.06
N GLY A 129 -7.83 15.83 -0.75
CA GLY A 129 -9.09 15.56 -0.06
C GLY A 129 -8.93 15.38 1.44
N LYS A 130 -9.84 14.61 2.04
CA LYS A 130 -9.84 14.31 3.48
C LYS A 130 -9.99 12.81 3.73
N SER A 131 -9.28 12.30 4.72
CA SER A 131 -9.45 10.95 5.25
C SER A 131 -10.80 10.75 5.93
N VAL A 132 -11.12 9.52 6.30
CA VAL A 132 -12.34 9.18 7.07
C VAL A 132 -12.48 10.04 8.32
N GLN A 133 -11.39 10.29 9.06
CA GLN A 133 -11.40 11.10 10.30
C GLN A 133 -11.17 12.60 10.04
N GLY A 134 -11.19 13.03 8.77
CA GLY A 134 -11.14 14.43 8.38
C GLY A 134 -9.74 15.04 8.29
N ARG A 135 -8.66 14.25 8.38
CA ARG A 135 -7.28 14.73 8.14
C ARG A 135 -7.10 15.08 6.67
N PRO A 136 -6.47 16.22 6.32
CA PRO A 136 -6.07 16.49 4.95
C PRO A 136 -5.22 15.35 4.37
N LEU A 137 -5.56 14.90 3.17
CA LEU A 137 -4.76 13.96 2.41
C LEU A 137 -3.71 14.76 1.65
N LEU A 138 -2.49 14.79 2.18
CA LEU A 138 -1.42 15.67 1.72
C LEU A 138 -0.96 15.29 0.31
N LEU A 139 -0.68 16.33 -0.49
CA LEU A 139 -0.10 16.21 -1.82
C LEU A 139 0.97 17.27 -2.01
N VAL A 140 2.16 16.86 -2.40
CA VAL A 140 3.29 17.73 -2.64
C VAL A 140 3.59 17.77 -4.14
N LYS A 141 3.65 18.98 -4.72
CA LYS A 141 4.18 19.20 -6.06
C LYS A 141 5.63 19.63 -5.96
N ILE A 142 6.48 19.07 -6.82
CA ILE A 142 7.88 19.47 -7.00
C ILE A 142 8.12 19.73 -8.48
N SER A 143 8.62 20.92 -8.81
CA SER A 143 8.96 21.38 -10.15
C SER A 143 9.94 22.53 -10.03
N ASP A 144 10.49 23.03 -11.12
CA ASP A 144 11.28 24.25 -11.12
C ASP A 144 10.43 25.53 -10.95
N ASP A 145 9.11 25.47 -11.25
CA ASP A 145 8.10 26.48 -10.89
C ASP A 145 6.77 25.80 -10.57
N VAL A 146 6.49 25.56 -9.29
CA VAL A 146 5.26 24.88 -8.83
C VAL A 146 3.98 25.66 -9.04
N ARG A 147 4.06 26.96 -9.38
CA ARG A 147 2.89 27.82 -9.63
C ARG A 147 2.35 27.68 -11.04
N THR A 148 3.14 27.09 -11.93
CA THR A 148 2.78 26.87 -13.33
C THR A 148 2.48 25.38 -13.53
N ASP A 149 1.37 25.07 -14.21
CA ASP A 149 1.10 23.72 -14.73
C ASP A 149 1.75 23.66 -16.13
N LYS A 150 2.82 22.88 -16.24
CA LYS A 150 3.59 22.79 -17.46
C LYS A 150 3.18 21.53 -18.24
N HIS A 151 3.35 21.55 -19.56
CA HIS A 151 3.16 20.36 -20.40
C HIS A 151 4.37 19.40 -20.29
N GLU A 152 4.79 19.12 -19.07
CA GLU A 152 5.87 18.19 -18.76
C GLU A 152 5.30 16.84 -18.31
N PRO A 153 6.02 15.71 -18.54
CA PRO A 153 5.60 14.44 -17.99
C PRO A 153 5.49 14.49 -16.47
N GLU A 154 4.39 13.98 -15.95
CA GLU A 154 4.16 13.89 -14.51
C GLU A 154 4.51 12.51 -13.97
N VAL A 155 5.08 12.47 -12.76
CA VAL A 155 5.33 11.24 -12.02
C VAL A 155 4.73 11.35 -10.64
N LEU A 156 3.98 10.32 -10.23
CA LEU A 156 3.35 10.23 -8.92
C LEU A 156 4.09 9.21 -8.04
N PHE A 157 4.34 9.58 -6.79
CA PHE A 157 4.79 8.69 -5.73
C PHE A 157 3.75 8.62 -4.63
N THR A 158 3.36 7.40 -4.23
CA THR A 158 2.43 7.15 -3.13
C THR A 158 3.08 6.32 -2.05
N CYS A 159 2.75 6.63 -0.78
CA CYS A 159 3.31 5.98 0.39
C CYS A 159 2.23 5.74 1.44
N ALA A 160 2.45 4.75 2.29
CA ALA A 160 1.59 4.44 3.43
C ALA A 160 0.10 4.25 3.07
N GLN A 161 -0.19 3.51 2.00
CA GLN A 161 -1.52 2.95 1.81
C GLN A 161 -1.86 2.00 2.96
N HIS A 162 -0.86 1.21 3.41
CA HIS A 162 -1.01 0.39 4.60
C HIS A 162 -0.39 1.09 5.82
N ALA A 163 -1.18 1.18 6.86
CA ALA A 163 -0.90 2.01 8.03
C ALA A 163 0.41 1.68 8.78
N ARG A 164 0.76 0.40 8.85
CA ARG A 164 1.95 -0.13 9.56
C ARG A 164 3.27 0.03 8.81
N GLU A 165 3.26 0.52 7.59
CA GLU A 165 4.42 0.59 6.70
C GLU A 165 5.11 1.95 6.80
N HIS A 166 5.51 2.34 8.02
CA HIS A 166 6.02 3.69 8.33
C HIS A 166 7.29 4.07 7.56
N LEU A 167 8.14 3.09 7.18
CA LEU A 167 9.35 3.37 6.39
C LEU A 167 9.02 4.01 5.03
N THR A 168 7.83 3.73 4.48
CA THR A 168 7.40 4.32 3.21
C THR A 168 7.09 5.80 3.34
N VAL A 169 6.60 6.27 4.49
CA VAL A 169 6.41 7.71 4.78
C VAL A 169 7.75 8.43 4.70
N GLU A 170 8.77 7.85 5.30
CA GLU A 170 10.15 8.38 5.27
C GLU A 170 10.71 8.40 3.85
N MET A 171 10.38 7.40 3.02
CA MET A 171 10.77 7.36 1.61
C MET A 171 10.17 8.53 0.83
N CYS A 172 8.87 8.76 0.97
CA CYS A 172 8.22 9.88 0.30
C CYS A 172 8.76 11.24 0.79
N LEU A 173 8.98 11.41 2.09
CA LEU A 173 9.60 12.61 2.63
C LEU A 173 11.03 12.78 2.12
N HIS A 174 11.81 11.69 2.02
CA HIS A 174 13.16 11.69 1.46
C HIS A 174 13.16 12.15 -0.01
N ILE A 175 12.22 11.68 -0.85
CA ILE A 175 12.07 12.13 -2.24
C ILE A 175 11.86 13.64 -2.29
N VAL A 176 10.95 14.19 -1.46
CA VAL A 176 10.69 15.64 -1.43
C VAL A 176 11.94 16.42 -1.02
N LYS A 177 12.59 16.00 0.07
CA LYS A 177 13.83 16.65 0.55
C LYS A 177 14.93 16.63 -0.50
N ARG A 178 15.20 15.45 -1.03
CA ARG A 178 16.29 15.24 -2.00
C ARG A 178 16.10 16.08 -3.26
N LEU A 179 14.90 16.09 -3.83
CA LEU A 179 14.63 16.84 -5.05
C LEU A 179 14.65 18.36 -4.79
N ALA A 180 14.07 18.83 -3.68
CA ALA A 180 14.05 20.23 -3.32
C ALA A 180 15.46 20.78 -3.04
N GLN A 181 16.23 20.09 -2.22
CA GLN A 181 17.57 20.54 -1.79
C GLN A 181 18.65 20.33 -2.86
N GLY A 182 18.48 19.32 -3.72
CA GLY A 182 19.39 19.03 -4.82
C GLY A 182 19.21 19.96 -6.02
N TYR A 183 18.05 20.61 -6.16
CA TYR A 183 17.81 21.54 -7.26
C TYR A 183 18.77 22.74 -7.20
N GLY A 184 19.45 23.02 -8.30
CA GLY A 184 20.46 24.07 -8.41
C GLY A 184 21.87 23.66 -7.96
N THR A 185 22.01 22.53 -7.28
CA THR A 185 23.31 22.02 -6.75
C THR A 185 23.75 20.69 -7.37
N ASP A 186 22.81 19.76 -7.56
CA ASP A 186 23.04 18.50 -8.26
C ASP A 186 22.57 18.60 -9.71
N PRO A 187 23.45 18.35 -10.72
CA PRO A 187 23.07 18.47 -12.14
C PRO A 187 21.97 17.47 -12.55
N THR A 188 21.96 16.26 -12.00
CA THR A 188 20.98 15.22 -12.32
C THR A 188 19.61 15.62 -11.77
N ILE A 189 19.53 15.97 -10.50
CA ILE A 189 18.30 16.43 -9.85
C ILE A 189 17.78 17.70 -10.55
N SER A 190 18.67 18.66 -10.82
CA SER A 190 18.29 19.91 -11.50
C SER A 190 17.69 19.65 -12.90
N ARG A 191 18.23 18.69 -13.65
CA ARG A 191 17.68 18.28 -14.95
C ARG A 191 16.30 17.65 -14.79
N LEU A 192 16.15 16.71 -13.85
CA LEU A 192 14.89 16.02 -13.60
C LEU A 192 13.78 17.00 -13.18
N VAL A 193 14.05 17.86 -12.19
CA VAL A 193 13.08 18.84 -11.67
C VAL A 193 12.68 19.89 -12.70
N ARG A 194 13.58 20.22 -13.65
CA ARG A 194 13.25 21.17 -14.75
C ARG A 194 12.40 20.56 -15.86
N SER A 195 12.34 19.26 -15.97
CA SER A 195 11.71 18.59 -17.11
C SER A 195 10.59 17.63 -16.68
N ARG A 196 10.22 17.63 -15.41
CA ARG A 196 9.15 16.78 -14.84
C ARG A 196 8.35 17.56 -13.80
N GLU A 197 7.07 17.29 -13.73
CA GLU A 197 6.27 17.62 -12.56
C GLU A 197 6.17 16.39 -11.67
N VAL A 198 6.72 16.48 -10.47
CA VAL A 198 6.74 15.36 -9.52
C VAL A 198 5.68 15.58 -8.46
N TRP A 199 4.83 14.60 -8.29
CA TRP A 199 3.76 14.59 -7.29
C TRP A 199 4.03 13.53 -6.25
N VAL A 200 3.84 13.86 -4.97
CA VAL A 200 4.06 12.94 -3.85
C VAL A 200 2.86 12.98 -2.92
N ALA A 201 2.20 11.83 -2.72
CA ALA A 201 1.20 11.62 -1.68
C ALA A 201 1.85 10.83 -0.52
N PRO A 202 2.44 11.53 0.46
CA PRO A 202 3.40 10.93 1.39
C PRO A 202 2.77 10.03 2.45
N MET A 203 1.46 10.15 2.66
CA MET A 203 0.71 9.32 3.61
C MET A 203 -0.75 9.21 3.14
N VAL A 204 -1.02 8.18 2.32
CA VAL A 204 -2.36 7.95 1.75
C VAL A 204 -3.39 7.58 2.82
N ASN A 205 -2.96 6.87 3.87
CA ASN A 205 -3.81 6.39 4.97
C ASN A 205 -3.38 6.98 6.32
N PRO A 206 -3.56 8.29 6.54
CA PRO A 206 -3.09 8.96 7.76
C PRO A 206 -3.83 8.49 9.02
N ASP A 207 -5.10 8.15 8.91
CA ASP A 207 -5.89 7.70 10.06
C ASP A 207 -5.44 6.35 10.57
N GLY A 208 -5.12 5.44 9.65
CA GLY A 208 -4.56 4.15 9.99
C GLY A 208 -3.16 4.27 10.61
N ALA A 209 -2.28 5.09 10.01
CA ALA A 209 -0.92 5.29 10.49
C ALA A 209 -0.89 5.84 11.94
N GLU A 210 -1.72 6.86 12.23
CA GLU A 210 -1.86 7.41 13.58
C GLU A 210 -2.47 6.39 14.56
N TYR A 211 -3.38 5.54 14.07
CA TYR A 211 -3.97 4.49 14.91
C TYR A 211 -2.95 3.40 15.25
N ASP A 212 -2.07 3.04 14.32
CA ASP A 212 -1.06 1.99 14.52
C ASP A 212 -0.14 2.28 15.71
N ILE A 213 0.15 3.56 15.97
CA ILE A 213 0.99 4.02 17.09
C ILE A 213 0.19 4.64 18.25
N SER A 214 -1.14 4.58 18.21
CA SER A 214 -2.00 5.31 19.13
C SER A 214 -1.79 5.01 20.62
N THR A 215 -1.32 3.80 20.96
CA THR A 215 -1.01 3.38 22.34
C THR A 215 0.45 3.66 22.74
N GLY A 216 1.29 4.13 21.82
CA GLY A 216 2.74 4.19 21.98
C GLY A 216 3.46 2.87 21.74
N LEU A 217 2.72 1.88 21.25
CA LEU A 217 3.20 0.60 20.71
C LEU A 217 2.62 0.39 19.33
N PHE A 218 3.26 -0.45 18.52
CA PHE A 218 2.73 -0.84 17.23
C PHE A 218 1.58 -1.83 17.37
N SER A 219 0.50 -1.61 16.61
CA SER A 219 -0.69 -2.48 16.63
C SER A 219 -0.78 -3.43 15.44
N LEU A 220 0.17 -3.40 14.51
CA LEU A 220 0.16 -4.12 13.22
C LEU A 220 -1.07 -3.77 12.36
N TRP A 221 -1.56 -2.54 12.49
CA TRP A 221 -2.74 -2.08 11.77
C TRP A 221 -2.41 -1.82 10.29
N ARG A 222 -3.20 -2.41 9.39
CA ARG A 222 -3.00 -2.31 7.94
C ARG A 222 -3.99 -1.35 7.26
N LYS A 223 -5.28 -1.49 7.58
CA LYS A 223 -6.41 -0.86 6.90
C LYS A 223 -6.55 0.64 7.24
N ASN A 224 -7.46 1.34 6.54
CA ASN A 224 -7.89 2.66 6.99
C ASN A 224 -8.76 2.58 8.27
N ARG A 225 -9.43 3.66 8.64
CA ARG A 225 -10.28 3.70 9.85
C ARG A 225 -11.77 3.84 9.53
N GLN A 226 -12.21 3.42 8.33
CA GLN A 226 -13.60 3.49 7.92
C GLN A 226 -14.46 2.51 8.74
N PRO A 227 -15.52 2.96 9.41
CA PRO A 227 -16.47 2.05 10.05
C PRO A 227 -17.19 1.18 9.01
N THR A 228 -17.41 -0.09 9.34
CA THR A 228 -18.19 -0.99 8.48
C THR A 228 -19.60 -1.11 9.03
N PRO A 229 -20.64 -0.63 8.31
CA PRO A 229 -22.02 -0.67 8.79
C PRO A 229 -22.48 -2.09 9.16
N GLY A 230 -23.16 -2.22 10.30
CA GLY A 230 -23.71 -3.48 10.77
C GLY A 230 -22.73 -4.43 11.45
N THR A 231 -21.47 -4.03 11.64
CA THR A 231 -20.44 -4.80 12.35
C THR A 231 -19.68 -3.93 13.33
N THR A 232 -18.83 -4.56 14.17
CA THR A 232 -17.85 -3.85 15.01
C THR A 232 -16.49 -3.72 14.32
N ASP A 233 -16.35 -4.33 13.13
CA ASP A 233 -15.10 -4.29 12.37
C ASP A 233 -14.87 -2.90 11.75
N VAL A 234 -13.61 -2.52 11.65
CA VAL A 234 -13.19 -1.23 11.14
C VAL A 234 -12.15 -1.41 10.05
N GLY A 235 -12.25 -0.56 9.04
CA GLY A 235 -11.23 -0.39 8.01
C GLY A 235 -11.46 -1.19 6.74
N THR A 236 -11.07 -0.57 5.65
CA THR A 236 -10.94 -1.13 4.30
C THR A 236 -9.46 -1.14 3.93
N ASP A 237 -8.99 -2.21 3.30
CA ASP A 237 -7.66 -2.25 2.71
C ASP A 237 -7.64 -1.33 1.47
N THR A 238 -6.93 -0.22 1.59
CA THR A 238 -6.89 0.82 0.54
C THR A 238 -6.22 0.32 -0.74
N ASN A 239 -5.37 -0.72 -0.67
CA ASN A 239 -4.77 -1.37 -1.84
C ASN A 239 -5.49 -2.67 -2.25
N ARG A 240 -6.77 -2.79 -1.91
CA ARG A 240 -7.73 -3.78 -2.43
C ARG A 240 -9.05 -3.12 -2.83
N ASN A 241 -9.11 -1.80 -2.80
CA ASN A 241 -10.34 -1.03 -3.01
C ASN A 241 -10.37 -0.24 -4.34
N TRP A 242 -9.39 -0.47 -5.24
CA TRP A 242 -9.33 0.12 -6.58
C TRP A 242 -10.25 -0.62 -7.55
N GLY A 243 -10.75 0.08 -8.59
CA GLY A 243 -11.87 -0.40 -9.41
C GLY A 243 -11.52 -1.39 -10.51
N ASP A 244 -10.24 -1.63 -10.79
CA ASP A 244 -9.84 -2.60 -11.79
C ASP A 244 -9.78 -3.98 -11.17
N GLU A 245 -10.45 -4.97 -11.80
CA GLU A 245 -10.54 -6.35 -11.33
C GLU A 245 -10.82 -6.47 -9.81
N TRP A 246 -11.65 -5.56 -9.28
CA TRP A 246 -12.02 -5.53 -7.87
C TRP A 246 -12.79 -6.79 -7.46
N ALA A 247 -12.33 -7.44 -6.38
CA ALA A 247 -12.93 -8.64 -5.81
C ALA A 247 -13.08 -9.82 -6.82
N CYS A 248 -12.30 -9.87 -7.91
CA CYS A 248 -12.44 -10.85 -8.96
C CYS A 248 -11.87 -12.22 -8.60
N CYS A 249 -10.66 -12.23 -8.04
CA CYS A 249 -9.74 -13.35 -8.27
C CYS A 249 -9.32 -14.05 -6.97
N GLY A 250 -9.89 -13.64 -5.84
CA GLY A 250 -9.63 -14.20 -4.52
C GLY A 250 -8.30 -13.75 -3.92
N GLY A 251 -7.81 -12.57 -4.35
CA GLY A 251 -6.65 -11.89 -3.79
C GLY A 251 -7.01 -10.91 -2.67
N SER A 252 -8.30 -10.71 -2.42
CA SER A 252 -8.86 -9.91 -1.33
C SER A 252 -9.98 -10.64 -0.60
N SER A 253 -10.54 -10.03 0.43
CA SER A 253 -11.58 -10.62 1.27
C SER A 253 -12.85 -9.78 1.33
N ALA A 254 -14.01 -10.43 1.26
CA ALA A 254 -15.31 -9.82 1.53
C ALA A 254 -15.62 -9.71 3.04
N SER A 255 -14.80 -10.29 3.92
CA SER A 255 -15.00 -10.25 5.37
C SER A 255 -14.42 -8.96 5.96
N PRO A 256 -15.23 -8.11 6.62
CA PRO A 256 -14.76 -6.85 7.23
C PRO A 256 -13.67 -7.04 8.28
N GLY A 257 -13.63 -8.17 8.98
CA GLY A 257 -12.60 -8.51 9.96
C GLY A 257 -11.26 -8.90 9.37
N SER A 258 -11.18 -9.11 8.04
CA SER A 258 -9.92 -9.42 7.35
C SER A 258 -9.07 -8.16 7.14
N ASP A 259 -7.73 -8.32 7.23
CA ASP A 259 -6.80 -7.24 6.89
C ASP A 259 -6.78 -6.92 5.38
N SER A 260 -7.20 -7.85 4.52
CA SER A 260 -7.37 -7.64 3.07
C SER A 260 -8.81 -7.33 2.65
N TYR A 261 -9.65 -6.81 3.54
CA TYR A 261 -11.03 -6.47 3.24
C TYR A 261 -11.12 -5.39 2.16
N HIS A 262 -11.72 -5.73 1.02
CA HIS A 262 -11.78 -4.87 -0.17
C HIS A 262 -12.85 -3.76 -0.10
N GLY A 263 -13.61 -3.66 1.02
CA GLY A 263 -14.73 -2.73 1.14
C GLY A 263 -16.01 -3.25 0.49
N PRO A 264 -17.14 -2.52 0.67
CA PRO A 264 -18.45 -2.93 0.12
C PRO A 264 -18.59 -2.65 -1.39
N ALA A 265 -17.72 -1.82 -1.96
CA ALA A 265 -17.69 -1.49 -3.39
C ALA A 265 -16.29 -0.96 -3.75
N PRO A 266 -15.90 -0.96 -5.05
CA PRO A 266 -14.68 -0.29 -5.47
C PRO A 266 -14.75 1.20 -5.13
N PHE A 267 -13.63 1.76 -4.70
CA PHE A 267 -13.51 3.16 -4.27
C PHE A 267 -14.45 3.56 -3.12
N SER A 268 -14.88 2.61 -2.30
CA SER A 268 -15.70 2.88 -1.12
C SER A 268 -14.92 3.55 0.02
N ALA A 269 -13.61 3.41 0.05
CA ALA A 269 -12.75 4.11 0.98
C ALA A 269 -12.51 5.55 0.51
N PRO A 270 -12.73 6.58 1.36
CA PRO A 270 -12.55 7.99 0.97
C PRO A 270 -11.14 8.29 0.47
N GLU A 271 -10.11 7.71 1.07
CA GLU A 271 -8.71 7.87 0.68
C GLU A 271 -8.47 7.42 -0.76
N THR A 272 -9.01 6.24 -1.11
CA THR A 272 -8.90 5.67 -2.46
C THR A 272 -9.72 6.47 -3.48
N ALA A 273 -10.97 6.84 -3.12
CA ALA A 273 -11.85 7.59 -4.00
C ALA A 273 -11.27 8.97 -4.37
N GLN A 274 -10.74 9.69 -3.39
CA GLN A 274 -10.20 11.03 -3.61
C GLN A 274 -8.88 11.01 -4.37
N LEU A 275 -8.02 10.00 -4.14
CA LEU A 275 -6.80 9.84 -4.93
C LEU A 275 -7.13 9.48 -6.39
N ARG A 276 -8.10 8.59 -6.63
CA ARG A 276 -8.65 8.33 -7.98
C ARG A 276 -9.12 9.61 -8.65
N ASP A 277 -9.92 10.41 -7.95
CA ASP A 277 -10.50 11.64 -8.52
C ASP A 277 -9.41 12.66 -8.86
N TRP A 278 -8.37 12.74 -8.02
CA TRP A 278 -7.22 13.58 -8.32
C TRP A 278 -6.44 13.06 -9.54
N VAL A 279 -6.15 11.76 -9.64
CA VAL A 279 -5.49 11.17 -10.83
C VAL A 279 -6.32 11.40 -12.08
N ASN A 280 -7.66 11.24 -12.01
CA ASN A 280 -8.57 11.53 -13.11
C ASN A 280 -8.53 13.02 -13.53
N SER A 281 -8.31 13.94 -12.58
CA SER A 281 -8.20 15.38 -12.88
C SER A 281 -6.93 15.72 -13.66
N ARG A 282 -5.94 14.81 -13.72
CA ARG A 282 -4.73 14.98 -14.52
C ARG A 282 -4.91 14.50 -15.97
N VAL A 283 -6.12 14.18 -16.40
CA VAL A 283 -6.48 13.99 -17.81
C VAL A 283 -6.83 15.34 -18.40
N ILE A 284 -5.87 15.97 -19.09
CA ILE A 284 -5.99 17.31 -19.69
C ILE A 284 -6.13 17.17 -21.21
N GLY A 285 -7.21 17.72 -21.78
CA GLY A 285 -7.46 17.58 -23.22
C GLY A 285 -7.63 16.13 -23.70
N GLY A 286 -8.01 15.21 -22.82
CA GLY A 286 -8.13 13.78 -23.12
C GLY A 286 -6.82 12.99 -23.00
N VAL A 287 -5.73 13.62 -22.52
CA VAL A 287 -4.41 12.99 -22.34
C VAL A 287 -4.06 12.96 -20.86
N GLN A 288 -3.74 11.76 -20.34
CA GLN A 288 -3.25 11.60 -18.99
C GLN A 288 -1.84 12.19 -18.87
N GLN A 289 -1.64 13.13 -17.94
CA GLN A 289 -0.35 13.79 -17.74
C GLN A 289 0.62 12.92 -16.92
N ILE A 290 0.10 12.13 -15.97
CA ILE A 290 0.91 11.21 -15.18
C ILE A 290 1.35 10.05 -16.09
N THR A 291 2.65 9.87 -16.23
CA THR A 291 3.23 8.81 -17.08
C THR A 291 3.82 7.67 -16.27
N GLY A 292 4.31 7.97 -15.07
CA GLY A 292 4.94 7.00 -14.19
C GLY A 292 4.42 7.09 -12.77
N HIS A 293 4.41 5.96 -12.08
CA HIS A 293 3.97 5.86 -10.70
C HIS A 293 4.81 4.82 -9.95
N ILE A 294 5.20 5.13 -8.71
CA ILE A 294 5.68 4.14 -7.75
C ILE A 294 4.83 4.23 -6.48
N ASP A 295 4.27 3.10 -6.10
CA ASP A 295 3.64 2.89 -4.80
C ASP A 295 4.63 2.20 -3.87
N PHE A 296 5.05 2.92 -2.81
CA PHE A 296 6.00 2.37 -1.85
C PHE A 296 5.28 1.63 -0.74
N HIS A 297 5.69 0.39 -0.55
CA HIS A 297 5.24 -0.54 0.47
C HIS A 297 6.43 -1.06 1.28
N SER A 298 6.16 -1.76 2.33
CA SER A 298 7.09 -2.65 3.00
C SER A 298 6.34 -3.92 3.42
N PHE A 299 7.04 -5.05 3.46
CA PHE A 299 8.46 -5.31 3.26
C PHE A 299 8.64 -6.49 2.29
N SER A 300 9.84 -6.76 1.79
CA SER A 300 10.32 -8.01 1.15
C SER A 300 11.44 -7.75 0.15
N GLU A 301 11.84 -6.49 -0.07
CA GLU A 301 12.84 -6.06 -1.05
C GLU A 301 12.49 -6.51 -2.49
N LEU A 302 11.30 -6.11 -2.96
CA LEU A 302 10.79 -6.44 -4.29
C LEU A 302 10.57 -5.19 -5.14
N VAL A 303 10.71 -5.34 -6.47
CA VAL A 303 10.21 -4.41 -7.47
C VAL A 303 9.15 -5.12 -8.29
N LEU A 304 7.90 -4.71 -8.11
CA LEU A 304 6.74 -5.36 -8.67
C LEU A 304 6.10 -4.52 -9.78
N TRP A 305 5.50 -5.18 -10.78
CA TRP A 305 4.72 -4.54 -11.85
C TRP A 305 3.45 -5.33 -12.15
N PRO A 306 2.41 -4.68 -12.80
CA PRO A 306 1.15 -5.31 -13.18
C PRO A 306 1.32 -6.54 -14.13
N TYR A 307 0.38 -7.47 -14.12
CA TYR A 307 -0.81 -7.44 -13.29
C TYR A 307 -0.65 -8.28 -12.02
N GLY A 308 -1.34 -7.87 -10.95
CA GLY A 308 -1.45 -8.64 -9.72
C GLY A 308 -2.57 -9.68 -9.76
N PHE A 309 -3.66 -9.42 -10.52
CA PHE A 309 -4.84 -10.28 -10.53
C PHE A 309 -4.68 -11.58 -11.34
N THR A 310 -3.68 -11.66 -12.22
CA THR A 310 -3.41 -12.84 -13.05
C THR A 310 -1.92 -13.16 -13.10
N THR A 311 -1.60 -14.46 -13.22
CA THR A 311 -0.23 -14.93 -13.45
C THR A 311 0.19 -14.88 -14.92
N ASP A 312 -0.73 -14.55 -15.83
CA ASP A 312 -0.42 -14.33 -17.24
C ASP A 312 0.43 -13.06 -17.39
N LYS A 313 1.39 -13.12 -18.30
CA LYS A 313 2.32 -12.01 -18.56
C LYS A 313 1.66 -10.84 -19.28
N THR A 314 0.49 -11.07 -19.85
CA THR A 314 -0.34 -10.10 -20.57
C THR A 314 -1.78 -10.18 -20.07
N GLY A 315 -2.59 -9.19 -20.40
CA GLY A 315 -4.00 -9.16 -19.99
C GLY A 315 -4.75 -8.03 -20.68
N PRO A 316 -5.97 -7.71 -20.26
CA PRO A 316 -6.74 -6.61 -20.85
C PRO A 316 -5.92 -5.31 -20.85
N GLY A 317 -5.72 -4.70 -22.02
CA GLY A 317 -4.94 -3.46 -22.16
C GLY A 317 -3.43 -3.58 -21.95
N LEU A 318 -2.89 -4.78 -21.63
CA LEU A 318 -1.46 -5.02 -21.46
C LEU A 318 -0.97 -5.97 -22.55
N SER A 319 -0.34 -5.40 -23.59
CA SER A 319 0.25 -6.16 -24.69
C SER A 319 1.58 -6.82 -24.29
N ALA A 320 2.08 -7.74 -25.12
CA ALA A 320 3.39 -8.35 -24.90
C ALA A 320 4.55 -7.33 -24.97
N SER A 321 4.41 -6.28 -25.78
CA SER A 321 5.38 -5.19 -25.83
C SER A 321 5.38 -4.37 -24.54
N ASP A 322 4.21 -4.05 -23.99
CA ASP A 322 4.10 -3.30 -22.73
C ASP A 322 4.62 -4.12 -21.56
N ALA A 323 4.28 -5.41 -21.50
CA ALA A 323 4.82 -6.32 -20.50
C ALA A 323 6.37 -6.41 -20.55
N ALA A 324 6.96 -6.33 -21.75
CA ALA A 324 8.41 -6.28 -21.91
C ALA A 324 9.02 -4.97 -21.40
N VAL A 325 8.32 -3.84 -21.58
CA VAL A 325 8.71 -2.53 -21.03
C VAL A 325 8.67 -2.56 -19.51
N PHE A 326 7.54 -2.98 -18.91
CA PHE A 326 7.40 -3.15 -17.46
C PHE A 326 8.54 -3.98 -16.88
N ARG A 327 8.74 -5.16 -17.42
CA ARG A 327 9.81 -6.07 -16.98
C ARG A 327 11.19 -5.40 -17.07
N LYS A 328 11.52 -4.78 -18.21
CA LYS A 328 12.85 -4.25 -18.43
C LYS A 328 13.17 -3.05 -17.54
N LEU A 329 12.21 -2.14 -17.32
CA LEU A 329 12.39 -1.03 -16.40
C LEU A 329 12.39 -1.51 -14.93
N GLY A 330 11.52 -2.46 -14.57
CA GLY A 330 11.52 -3.07 -13.23
C GLY A 330 12.85 -3.77 -12.92
N GLU A 331 13.39 -4.55 -13.86
CA GLU A 331 14.73 -5.17 -13.75
C GLU A 331 15.84 -4.11 -13.60
N ALA A 332 15.75 -3.00 -14.34
CA ALA A 332 16.71 -1.91 -14.23
C ALA A 332 16.66 -1.19 -12.88
N MET A 333 15.45 -0.92 -12.35
CA MET A 333 15.28 -0.37 -11.01
C MET A 333 15.81 -1.32 -9.93
N ALA A 334 15.47 -2.60 -10.00
CA ALA A 334 15.92 -3.62 -9.07
C ALA A 334 17.45 -3.79 -9.06
N ALA A 335 18.10 -3.64 -10.23
CA ALA A 335 19.57 -3.66 -10.31
C ALA A 335 20.23 -2.49 -9.55
N THR A 336 19.52 -1.38 -9.31
CA THR A 336 20.08 -0.23 -8.60
C THR A 336 20.02 -0.36 -7.07
N ASN A 337 19.00 -1.03 -6.55
CA ASN A 337 18.76 -1.18 -5.10
C ASN A 337 18.99 -2.61 -4.58
N GLY A 338 19.24 -3.57 -5.47
CA GLY A 338 19.47 -4.97 -5.11
C GLY A 338 18.19 -5.73 -4.74
N TYR A 339 17.01 -5.19 -5.09
CA TYR A 339 15.73 -5.85 -4.87
C TYR A 339 15.46 -6.93 -5.91
N THR A 340 14.49 -7.80 -5.66
CA THR A 340 14.08 -8.84 -6.60
C THR A 340 12.99 -8.30 -7.53
N PRO A 341 13.20 -8.33 -8.87
CA PRO A 341 12.20 -7.87 -9.82
C PRO A 341 11.25 -9.01 -10.20
N GLU A 342 9.93 -8.79 -10.08
CA GLU A 342 8.94 -9.79 -10.49
C GLU A 342 7.56 -9.17 -10.80
N GLN A 343 6.70 -9.90 -11.52
CA GLN A 343 5.31 -9.51 -11.68
C GLN A 343 4.58 -9.63 -10.33
N SER A 344 3.69 -8.68 -10.00
CA SER A 344 2.99 -8.63 -8.70
C SER A 344 2.30 -9.93 -8.32
N SER A 345 1.70 -10.63 -9.29
CA SER A 345 1.06 -11.93 -9.06
C SER A 345 2.03 -13.07 -8.71
N HIS A 346 3.35 -12.88 -8.89
CA HIS A 346 4.35 -13.87 -8.44
C HIS A 346 4.50 -13.86 -6.92
N LEU A 347 4.29 -12.72 -6.27
CA LEU A 347 4.18 -12.69 -4.82
C LEU A 347 2.98 -13.53 -4.37
N TYR A 348 1.79 -13.17 -4.78
CA TYR A 348 0.54 -13.95 -4.78
C TYR A 348 -0.49 -13.19 -5.63
N VAL A 349 -1.56 -13.86 -6.09
CA VAL A 349 -2.64 -13.18 -6.83
C VAL A 349 -3.35 -12.20 -5.90
N THR A 350 -3.40 -10.92 -6.34
CA THR A 350 -4.09 -9.83 -5.67
C THR A 350 -5.17 -9.26 -6.59
N ASP A 351 -6.15 -8.55 -6.05
CA ASP A 351 -7.16 -7.85 -6.84
C ASP A 351 -7.46 -6.47 -6.25
N GLY A 352 -7.99 -5.56 -7.06
CA GLY A 352 -8.32 -4.21 -6.65
C GLY A 352 -7.11 -3.39 -6.20
N SER A 353 -5.93 -3.56 -6.82
CA SER A 353 -4.70 -2.82 -6.50
C SER A 353 -4.59 -1.50 -7.27
N ILE A 354 -3.87 -0.53 -6.69
CA ILE A 354 -3.58 0.74 -7.37
C ILE A 354 -2.76 0.52 -8.64
N GLY A 355 -1.79 -0.41 -8.62
CA GLY A 355 -0.89 -0.66 -9.74
C GLY A 355 -1.64 -1.15 -10.97
N ASP A 356 -2.55 -2.10 -10.80
CA ASP A 356 -3.37 -2.63 -11.87
C ASP A 356 -4.33 -1.56 -12.42
N TRP A 357 -4.97 -0.78 -11.53
CA TRP A 357 -5.87 0.30 -11.93
C TRP A 357 -5.16 1.42 -12.70
N MET A 358 -3.98 1.85 -12.26
CA MET A 358 -3.19 2.89 -12.92
C MET A 358 -2.89 2.52 -14.37
N TRP A 359 -2.51 1.25 -14.59
CA TRP A 359 -2.26 0.78 -15.96
C TRP A 359 -3.55 0.59 -16.75
N ALA A 360 -4.51 -0.18 -16.25
CA ALA A 360 -5.70 -0.57 -16.97
C ALA A 360 -6.57 0.63 -17.40
N GLN A 361 -6.67 1.66 -16.55
CA GLN A 361 -7.52 2.82 -16.82
C GLN A 361 -6.80 3.98 -17.51
N HIS A 362 -5.50 4.13 -17.27
CA HIS A 362 -4.77 5.33 -17.70
C HIS A 362 -3.47 5.05 -18.45
N HIS A 363 -3.05 3.80 -18.59
CA HIS A 363 -1.75 3.42 -19.13
C HIS A 363 -0.57 4.13 -18.45
N ILE A 364 -0.71 4.38 -17.12
CA ILE A 364 0.36 4.89 -16.28
C ILE A 364 1.30 3.73 -15.93
N TRP A 365 2.59 3.86 -16.21
CA TRP A 365 3.60 2.86 -15.88
C TRP A 365 3.79 2.80 -14.36
N SER A 366 3.04 1.92 -13.72
CA SER A 366 2.97 1.79 -12.28
C SER A 366 3.82 0.62 -11.77
N TYR A 367 4.61 0.89 -10.73
CA TYR A 367 5.41 -0.10 -10.02
C TYR A 367 5.07 -0.07 -8.55
N THR A 368 5.22 -1.21 -7.86
CA THR A 368 5.20 -1.28 -6.41
C THR A 368 6.59 -1.67 -5.92
N LEU A 369 7.16 -0.90 -5.01
CA LEU A 369 8.40 -1.24 -4.34
C LEU A 369 8.10 -1.68 -2.91
N GLU A 370 8.30 -2.98 -2.65
CA GLU A 370 8.32 -3.51 -1.30
C GLU A 370 9.72 -3.25 -0.72
N MET A 371 9.83 -2.28 0.17
CA MET A 371 11.11 -1.84 0.73
C MET A 371 11.72 -2.87 1.71
N TYR A 372 12.88 -2.52 2.24
CA TYR A 372 13.53 -3.22 3.36
C TYR A 372 12.56 -3.42 4.56
N PRO A 373 12.69 -4.53 5.32
CA PRO A 373 13.68 -5.61 5.21
C PRO A 373 13.19 -6.79 4.34
N THR A 374 14.00 -7.86 4.28
CA THR A 374 13.59 -9.10 3.59
C THR A 374 12.67 -9.98 4.42
N SER A 375 12.59 -9.77 5.74
CA SER A 375 11.86 -10.67 6.64
C SER A 375 11.43 -10.01 7.95
N LEU A 376 10.45 -10.62 8.63
CA LEU A 376 10.02 -10.22 9.97
C LEU A 376 11.14 -10.30 11.01
N THR A 377 12.08 -11.21 10.85
CA THR A 377 13.21 -11.37 11.79
C THR A 377 14.22 -10.25 11.69
N GLU A 378 14.20 -9.46 10.60
CA GLU A 378 15.02 -8.26 10.39
C GLU A 378 14.29 -6.97 10.73
N GLY A 379 13.08 -7.06 11.27
CA GLY A 379 12.26 -5.92 11.67
C GLY A 379 10.87 -5.88 11.00
N GLY A 380 10.70 -6.50 9.84
CA GLY A 380 9.42 -6.53 9.12
C GLY A 380 8.87 -5.12 8.85
N PHE A 381 7.64 -4.85 9.28
CA PHE A 381 7.03 -3.51 9.13
C PHE A 381 7.67 -2.43 10.00
N TYR A 382 8.41 -2.83 11.04
CA TYR A 382 8.97 -1.91 12.03
C TYR A 382 10.48 -2.07 12.16
N PRO A 383 11.26 -1.79 11.11
CA PRO A 383 12.70 -1.71 11.27
C PRO A 383 13.06 -0.48 12.13
N PRO A 384 14.16 -0.52 12.90
CA PRO A 384 14.54 0.59 13.78
C PRO A 384 14.83 1.86 12.99
N ALA A 385 14.62 3.05 13.60
CA ALA A 385 14.81 4.35 12.93
C ALA A 385 16.23 4.55 12.38
N SER A 386 17.21 3.84 12.91
CA SER A 386 18.62 3.92 12.43
C SER A 386 18.83 3.43 10.99
N VAL A 387 17.84 2.75 10.38
CA VAL A 387 17.94 2.29 8.99
C VAL A 387 17.36 3.30 7.99
N ILE A 388 16.61 4.31 8.44
CA ILE A 388 15.83 5.21 7.59
C ILE A 388 16.68 5.80 6.47
N ASP A 389 17.75 6.53 6.81
CA ASP A 389 18.58 7.22 5.81
C ASP A 389 19.19 6.27 4.79
N ARG A 390 19.66 5.10 5.25
CA ARG A 390 20.25 4.09 4.37
C ARG A 390 19.22 3.50 3.42
N GLU A 391 18.05 3.11 3.93
CA GLU A 391 17.08 2.37 3.15
C GLU A 391 16.22 3.29 2.26
N THR A 392 16.09 4.56 2.60
CA THR A 392 15.49 5.55 1.69
C THR A 392 16.45 5.89 0.56
N ALA A 393 17.72 6.23 0.87
CA ALA A 393 18.75 6.55 -0.13
C ALA A 393 19.04 5.35 -1.07
N ARG A 394 18.89 4.13 -0.61
CA ARG A 394 19.04 2.91 -1.42
C ARG A 394 18.12 2.91 -2.66
N ASN A 395 16.99 3.59 -2.60
CA ASN A 395 16.00 3.66 -3.67
C ASN A 395 16.15 4.89 -4.59
N ASP A 396 17.09 5.81 -4.32
CA ASP A 396 17.28 7.04 -5.09
C ASP A 396 17.41 6.81 -6.60
N LYS A 397 18.26 5.83 -6.99
CA LYS A 397 18.49 5.54 -8.40
C LYS A 397 17.30 4.90 -9.09
N ALA A 398 16.48 4.13 -8.36
CA ALA A 398 15.24 3.57 -8.91
C ALA A 398 14.22 4.70 -9.18
N VAL A 399 14.09 5.66 -8.25
CA VAL A 399 13.29 6.89 -8.43
C VAL A 399 13.80 7.70 -9.62
N ASP A 400 15.11 7.94 -9.71
CA ASP A 400 15.72 8.71 -10.81
C ASP A 400 15.49 8.04 -12.16
N LEU A 401 15.53 6.70 -12.24
CA LEU A 401 15.24 5.97 -13.48
C LEU A 401 13.81 6.20 -13.93
N LEU A 402 12.81 6.10 -13.06
CA LEU A 402 11.43 6.36 -13.45
C LEU A 402 11.26 7.81 -13.91
N LEU A 403 11.84 8.77 -13.18
CA LEU A 403 11.82 10.19 -13.57
C LEU A 403 12.51 10.43 -14.92
N ASP A 404 13.63 9.76 -15.20
CA ASP A 404 14.35 9.90 -16.46
C ASP A 404 13.55 9.35 -17.64
N TYR A 405 12.91 8.20 -17.47
CA TYR A 405 12.09 7.57 -18.51
C TYR A 405 10.67 8.17 -18.65
N ALA A 406 10.24 9.07 -17.78
CA ALA A 406 8.86 9.57 -17.74
C ALA A 406 8.41 10.28 -19.03
N ASP A 407 9.32 10.81 -19.85
CA ASP A 407 9.01 11.36 -21.18
C ASP A 407 8.65 10.26 -22.20
N CYS A 408 9.24 9.07 -22.06
CA CYS A 408 8.99 7.93 -22.92
C CYS A 408 9.45 6.63 -22.25
N VAL A 409 8.61 6.04 -21.41
CA VAL A 409 8.95 4.80 -20.70
C VAL A 409 9.30 3.65 -21.66
N PRO A 410 8.62 3.45 -22.81
CA PRO A 410 8.99 2.44 -23.82
C PRO A 410 10.42 2.56 -24.35
N ARG A 411 11.09 3.70 -24.20
CA ARG A 411 12.50 3.91 -24.58
C ARG A 411 13.45 2.91 -23.90
N VAL A 412 13.08 2.36 -22.75
CA VAL A 412 13.87 1.31 -22.07
C VAL A 412 14.07 0.04 -22.92
N THR A 413 13.17 -0.22 -23.88
CA THR A 413 13.27 -1.32 -24.86
C THR A 413 13.80 -0.88 -26.21
N GLY A 414 14.20 0.40 -26.37
CA GLY A 414 14.64 0.98 -27.63
C GLY A 414 13.51 1.53 -28.51
N ALA A 415 12.26 1.51 -28.04
CA ALA A 415 11.13 2.11 -28.73
C ALA A 415 11.16 3.65 -28.63
N SER A 416 10.62 4.31 -29.65
CA SER A 416 10.40 5.76 -29.64
C SER A 416 8.95 6.08 -29.27
N CYS A 417 8.74 7.17 -28.56
CA CYS A 417 7.39 7.72 -28.33
C CYS A 417 7.15 8.90 -29.27
N SER A 418 5.91 9.06 -29.73
CA SER A 418 5.49 10.30 -30.37
C SER A 418 5.63 11.45 -29.38
N ALA A 419 6.01 12.64 -29.85
CA ALA A 419 5.96 13.83 -29.01
C ALA A 419 4.54 13.96 -28.44
N ARG A 420 4.43 14.31 -27.17
CA ARG A 420 3.13 14.66 -26.58
C ARG A 420 2.59 15.88 -27.31
N PRO A 421 1.29 15.89 -27.63
CA PRO A 421 0.67 17.02 -28.33
C PRO A 421 0.70 18.30 -27.49
#